data_0f8179510bcba3eae15f18251e907dc2
#
_entry.id   0f8179510bcba3eae15f18251e907dc2
#
_cell.length_a   1.000
_cell.length_b   1.000
_cell.length_c   1.000
_cell.angle_alpha   90.00
_cell.angle_beta   90.00
_cell.angle_gamma   90.00
#
_symmetry.space_group_name_H-M   'P 1'
#
loop_
_entity.id
_entity.type
_entity.pdbx_description
1 polymer ?
#
loop_
_entity_poly.entity_id
_entity_poly.type
_entity_poly.pdbx_seq_one_letter_code
_entity_poly.pdbx_strand_id
1 'polypeptide(L)'
;MSDQESENQQGIPGASGTFPPKPLLVEKKQNALTRSLISLFIYALFFYFLFDNNIVYIAAILLVIIVHEMGHFLFMKLFNYSNVKIFIVPLLGAFTSGKKQQVSQWQLSLIILAGPVPGIIIGSILFWLNMDLKNDNLTMLANSFLIINLLNCLPFYPLDGGRLIETLFFRENFVIRLVFGIISIVALLILFISLSSLIMLIIPALIGLELYNESKYQKIRDYLRQEKVNYHTDYVNLPDKDYWLIRDCLLFSFPKKYAGTKAGVYEYSIAEPLLIQHINAVLQVNMKLDLNVFKRLLVVLFYIFIFVAPLVFVIMNSRSMEG
;
A
#
# COMPACT_ATOMS: atom_id res chain seq x y z
N MET A 1 22.51 34.88 36.37
CA MET A 1 22.35 33.49 35.96
C MET A 1 21.34 33.47 34.83
N SER A 2 21.80 33.86 33.71
CA SER A 2 21.14 33.88 32.41
C SER A 2 22.25 33.52 31.44
N ASP A 3 22.12 32.46 30.71
CA ASP A 3 22.92 32.07 29.54
C ASP A 3 23.01 30.53 29.47
N GLN A 4 22.01 29.94 28.86
CA GLN A 4 22.14 28.59 28.23
C GLN A 4 20.82 28.15 27.57
N GLU A 5 20.35 28.92 26.57
CA GLU A 5 19.36 28.43 25.59
C GLU A 5 19.60 29.09 24.24
N SER A 6 20.77 28.80 23.61
CA SER A 6 21.02 29.23 22.25
C SER A 6 22.08 28.35 21.59
N GLU A 7 21.83 27.05 21.53
CA GLU A 7 22.63 26.15 20.69
C GLU A 7 21.73 25.00 20.17
N ASN A 8 21.18 25.15 18.97
CA ASN A 8 21.01 24.11 17.99
C ASN A 8 20.16 24.56 16.79
N GLN A 9 20.47 25.72 16.24
CA GLN A 9 20.10 26.03 14.86
C GLN A 9 21.36 25.94 13.98
N GLN A 10 21.90 24.76 13.79
CA GLN A 10 22.81 24.51 12.67
C GLN A 10 21.97 24.33 11.40
N GLY A 11 21.69 25.45 10.73
CA GLY A 11 21.20 25.45 9.36
C GLY A 11 22.21 24.74 8.48
N ILE A 12 21.74 24.10 7.41
CA ILE A 12 22.60 23.50 6.39
C ILE A 12 23.54 24.60 5.87
N PRO A 13 24.86 24.39 5.81
CA PRO A 13 25.80 25.39 5.29
C PRO A 13 25.36 25.81 3.89
N GLY A 14 25.17 27.11 3.68
CA GLY A 14 24.66 27.69 2.43
C GLY A 14 25.52 27.26 1.25
N ALA A 15 24.94 26.41 0.40
CA ALA A 15 25.60 25.91 -0.80
C ALA A 15 25.63 27.00 -1.88
N SER A 16 26.72 27.72 -1.97
CA SER A 16 27.04 28.63 -3.10
C SER A 16 27.85 27.93 -4.21
N GLY A 17 27.72 26.59 -4.32
CA GLY A 17 28.43 25.76 -5.32
C GLY A 17 27.48 25.15 -6.35
N THR A 18 27.99 24.92 -7.55
CA THR A 18 27.29 24.09 -8.54
C THR A 18 27.18 22.66 -8.03
N PHE A 19 25.95 22.18 -7.80
CA PHE A 19 25.72 20.80 -7.38
C PHE A 19 26.08 19.83 -8.52
N PRO A 20 26.80 18.74 -8.26
CA PRO A 20 27.05 17.74 -9.27
C PRO A 20 25.75 17.03 -9.67
N PRO A 21 25.70 16.39 -10.87
CA PRO A 21 24.54 15.64 -11.29
C PRO A 21 24.15 14.58 -10.23
N LYS A 22 22.87 14.35 -10.04
CA LYS A 22 22.40 13.24 -9.18
C LYS A 22 22.74 11.89 -9.80
N PRO A 23 22.94 10.83 -9.01
CA PRO A 23 23.21 9.49 -9.52
C PRO A 23 22.09 9.01 -10.46
N LEU A 24 22.48 8.36 -11.57
CA LEU A 24 21.49 7.74 -12.45
C LEU A 24 20.85 6.52 -11.75
N LEU A 25 19.53 6.42 -11.86
CA LEU A 25 18.83 5.19 -11.44
C LEU A 25 19.25 4.06 -12.38
N VAL A 26 20.15 3.21 -11.93
CA VAL A 26 20.40 1.93 -12.58
C VAL A 26 19.26 0.99 -12.21
N GLU A 27 18.16 1.03 -12.97
CA GLU A 27 17.13 0.00 -12.87
C GLU A 27 17.77 -1.33 -13.29
N LYS A 28 18.16 -2.17 -12.31
CA LYS A 28 18.49 -3.57 -12.61
C LYS A 28 17.26 -4.16 -13.30
N LYS A 29 17.39 -4.47 -14.58
CA LYS A 29 16.40 -5.22 -15.37
C LYS A 29 16.24 -6.62 -14.74
N GLN A 30 15.48 -6.71 -13.67
CA GLN A 30 15.18 -7.98 -13.06
C GLN A 30 13.88 -8.47 -13.69
N ASN A 31 13.87 -9.72 -14.14
CA ASN A 31 12.69 -10.35 -14.71
C ASN A 31 11.54 -10.32 -13.69
N ALA A 32 10.64 -9.35 -13.85
CA ALA A 32 9.50 -9.17 -12.96
C ALA A 32 8.65 -10.45 -12.88
N LEU A 33 8.50 -11.15 -14.01
CA LEU A 33 7.78 -12.40 -14.10
C LEU A 33 8.39 -13.48 -13.20
N THR A 34 9.72 -13.68 -13.26
CA THR A 34 10.42 -14.68 -12.44
C THR A 34 10.23 -14.42 -10.95
N ARG A 35 10.30 -13.17 -10.52
CA ARG A 35 10.06 -12.80 -9.12
C ARG A 35 8.62 -13.05 -8.69
N SER A 36 7.65 -12.69 -9.53
CA SER A 36 6.24 -12.95 -9.25
C SER A 36 5.95 -14.45 -9.16
N LEU A 37 6.55 -15.26 -10.03
CA LEU A 37 6.41 -16.72 -9.99
C LEU A 37 7.06 -17.33 -8.75
N ILE A 38 8.26 -16.88 -8.37
CA ILE A 38 8.91 -17.34 -7.14
C ILE A 38 8.07 -16.95 -5.91
N SER A 39 7.57 -15.73 -5.84
CA SER A 39 6.74 -15.29 -4.73
C SER A 39 5.42 -16.05 -4.67
N LEU A 40 4.79 -16.33 -5.81
CA LEU A 40 3.59 -17.17 -5.91
C LEU A 40 3.86 -18.59 -5.41
N PHE A 41 4.99 -19.19 -5.81
CA PHE A 41 5.38 -20.53 -5.34
C PHE A 41 5.60 -20.57 -3.82
N ILE A 42 6.32 -19.59 -3.27
CA ILE A 42 6.53 -19.48 -1.82
C ILE A 42 5.20 -19.31 -1.08
N TYR A 43 4.29 -18.52 -1.65
CA TYR A 43 2.95 -18.31 -1.11
C TYR A 43 2.13 -19.61 -1.11
N ALA A 44 2.13 -20.33 -2.23
CA ALA A 44 1.44 -21.61 -2.36
C ALA A 44 2.00 -22.66 -1.37
N LEU A 45 3.33 -22.72 -1.21
CA LEU A 45 3.99 -23.61 -0.26
C LEU A 45 3.62 -23.27 1.20
N PHE A 46 3.57 -21.98 1.55
CA PHE A 46 3.15 -21.52 2.87
C PHE A 46 1.71 -21.95 3.16
N PHE A 47 0.78 -21.72 2.23
CA PHE A 47 -0.61 -22.11 2.39
C PHE A 47 -0.81 -23.63 2.40
N TYR A 48 0.05 -24.38 1.68
CA TYR A 48 0.03 -25.84 1.71
C TYR A 48 0.21 -26.40 3.12
N PHE A 49 1.14 -25.82 3.88
CA PHE A 49 1.34 -26.22 5.28
C PHE A 49 0.27 -25.64 6.23
N LEU A 50 -0.32 -24.50 5.90
CA LEU A 50 -1.31 -23.84 6.76
C LEU A 50 -2.70 -24.49 6.68
N PHE A 51 -3.08 -25.05 5.52
CA PHE A 51 -4.41 -25.62 5.25
C PHE A 51 -4.38 -27.15 5.09
N ASP A 52 -3.65 -27.84 5.94
CA ASP A 52 -3.62 -29.30 6.04
C ASP A 52 -3.50 -30.02 4.67
N ASN A 53 -2.70 -29.45 3.78
CA ASN A 53 -2.39 -30.01 2.46
C ASN A 53 -3.60 -30.09 1.50
N ASN A 54 -4.65 -29.34 1.73
CA ASN A 54 -5.81 -29.30 0.84
C ASN A 54 -5.52 -28.49 -0.44
N ILE A 55 -5.04 -29.16 -1.48
CA ILE A 55 -4.64 -28.54 -2.74
C ILE A 55 -5.80 -27.80 -3.43
N VAL A 56 -7.03 -28.31 -3.33
CA VAL A 56 -8.21 -27.71 -3.97
C VAL A 56 -8.52 -26.37 -3.31
N TYR A 57 -8.47 -26.32 -1.99
CA TYR A 57 -8.69 -25.08 -1.24
C TYR A 57 -7.60 -24.03 -1.50
N ILE A 58 -6.35 -24.47 -1.57
CA ILE A 58 -5.22 -23.59 -1.90
C ILE A 58 -5.36 -23.04 -3.31
N ALA A 59 -5.72 -23.87 -4.29
CA ALA A 59 -5.95 -23.42 -5.67
C ALA A 59 -7.09 -22.40 -5.76
N ALA A 60 -8.17 -22.60 -5.00
CA ALA A 60 -9.27 -21.64 -4.91
C ALA A 60 -8.81 -20.29 -4.35
N ILE A 61 -8.07 -20.27 -3.24
CA ILE A 61 -7.54 -19.02 -2.65
C ILE A 61 -6.61 -18.31 -3.64
N LEU A 62 -5.69 -19.04 -4.29
CA LEU A 62 -4.77 -18.45 -5.26
C LEU A 62 -5.53 -17.86 -6.45
N LEU A 63 -6.55 -18.53 -6.96
CA LEU A 63 -7.41 -18.03 -8.04
C LEU A 63 -8.08 -16.72 -7.61
N VAL A 64 -8.66 -16.66 -6.42
CA VAL A 64 -9.31 -15.46 -5.88
C VAL A 64 -8.32 -14.30 -5.82
N ILE A 65 -7.12 -14.53 -5.28
CA ILE A 65 -6.08 -13.51 -5.16
C ILE A 65 -5.63 -13.01 -6.54
N ILE A 66 -5.44 -13.92 -7.50
CA ILE A 66 -5.06 -13.54 -8.88
C ILE A 66 -6.15 -12.67 -9.52
N VAL A 67 -7.42 -13.05 -9.39
CA VAL A 67 -8.54 -12.26 -9.93
C VAL A 67 -8.60 -10.88 -9.29
N HIS A 68 -8.42 -10.80 -7.98
CA HIS A 68 -8.40 -9.55 -7.21
C HIS A 68 -7.28 -8.62 -7.71
N GLU A 69 -6.03 -9.09 -7.74
CA GLU A 69 -4.88 -8.29 -8.18
C GLU A 69 -4.95 -7.92 -9.66
N MET A 70 -5.54 -8.79 -10.48
CA MET A 70 -5.77 -8.49 -11.91
C MET A 70 -6.71 -7.30 -12.06
N GLY A 71 -7.69 -7.12 -11.19
CA GLY A 71 -8.55 -5.95 -11.15
C GLY A 71 -7.74 -4.65 -10.99
N HIS A 72 -6.90 -4.57 -9.97
CA HIS A 72 -5.99 -3.43 -9.76
C HIS A 72 -5.06 -3.22 -10.96
N PHE A 73 -4.45 -4.29 -11.45
CA PHE A 73 -3.51 -4.26 -12.58
C PHE A 73 -4.16 -3.68 -13.84
N LEU A 74 -5.34 -4.17 -14.21
CA LEU A 74 -6.05 -3.72 -15.41
C LEU A 74 -6.42 -2.24 -15.32
N PHE A 75 -6.92 -1.77 -14.17
CA PHE A 75 -7.28 -0.37 -13.99
C PHE A 75 -6.04 0.54 -13.91
N MET A 76 -4.93 0.08 -13.33
CA MET A 76 -3.67 0.83 -13.42
C MET A 76 -3.21 0.96 -14.87
N LYS A 77 -3.30 -0.10 -15.68
CA LYS A 77 -2.98 -0.04 -17.11
C LYS A 77 -3.92 0.88 -17.87
N LEU A 78 -5.23 0.79 -17.62
CA LEU A 78 -6.24 1.65 -18.23
C LEU A 78 -5.97 3.14 -17.96
N PHE A 79 -5.49 3.47 -16.77
CA PHE A 79 -5.12 4.84 -16.38
C PHE A 79 -3.68 5.22 -16.68
N ASN A 80 -2.99 4.48 -17.57
CA ASN A 80 -1.64 4.76 -18.05
C ASN A 80 -0.56 4.82 -16.94
N TYR A 81 -0.65 3.93 -15.94
CA TYR A 81 0.47 3.70 -15.04
C TYR A 81 1.59 2.96 -15.77
N SER A 82 2.82 3.39 -15.58
CA SER A 82 4.01 2.71 -16.10
C SER A 82 4.54 1.68 -15.10
N ASN A 83 5.30 0.70 -15.59
CA ASN A 83 5.96 -0.34 -14.79
C ASN A 83 5.00 -1.06 -13.81
N VAL A 84 3.76 -1.33 -14.25
CA VAL A 84 2.79 -2.05 -13.42
C VAL A 84 3.24 -3.49 -13.23
N LYS A 85 3.33 -3.91 -11.96
CA LYS A 85 3.80 -5.23 -11.53
C LYS A 85 2.91 -5.75 -10.40
N ILE A 86 2.68 -7.06 -10.39
CA ILE A 86 2.02 -7.75 -9.28
C ILE A 86 3.10 -8.44 -8.44
N PHE A 87 3.07 -8.22 -7.14
CA PHE A 87 3.93 -8.89 -6.17
C PHE A 87 3.06 -9.70 -5.22
N ILE A 88 3.47 -10.92 -4.95
CA ILE A 88 2.79 -11.80 -3.99
C ILE A 88 3.78 -12.00 -2.83
N VAL A 89 3.35 -11.64 -1.64
CA VAL A 89 4.19 -11.74 -0.43
C VAL A 89 3.49 -12.65 0.55
N PRO A 90 4.13 -13.75 0.97
CA PRO A 90 3.57 -14.65 1.99
C PRO A 90 3.14 -13.85 3.23
N LEU A 91 2.01 -14.19 3.84
CA LEU A 91 1.37 -13.53 4.98
C LEU A 91 0.78 -12.13 4.72
N LEU A 92 1.36 -11.34 3.80
CA LEU A 92 0.87 -9.99 3.48
C LEU A 92 -0.14 -9.97 2.33
N GLY A 93 -0.28 -11.11 1.61
CA GLY A 93 -1.12 -11.20 0.43
C GLY A 93 -0.38 -10.80 -0.86
N ALA A 94 -1.15 -10.42 -1.86
CA ALA A 94 -0.62 -9.87 -3.10
C ALA A 94 -0.86 -8.35 -3.14
N PHE A 95 -0.06 -7.64 -3.93
CA PHE A 95 -0.28 -6.23 -4.18
C PHE A 95 0.23 -5.82 -5.56
N THR A 96 -0.51 -4.92 -6.18
CA THR A 96 -0.17 -4.36 -7.47
C THR A 96 0.46 -2.98 -7.29
N SER A 97 1.56 -2.74 -7.97
CA SER A 97 2.32 -1.49 -7.92
C SER A 97 2.55 -0.95 -9.32
N GLY A 98 2.48 0.37 -9.48
CA GLY A 98 2.75 1.08 -10.73
C GLY A 98 3.24 2.50 -10.46
N LYS A 99 3.92 3.10 -11.44
CA LYS A 99 4.44 4.47 -11.36
C LYS A 99 3.59 5.41 -12.21
N LYS A 100 3.27 6.59 -11.69
CA LYS A 100 2.62 7.68 -12.40
C LYS A 100 3.08 9.02 -11.84
N GLN A 101 3.39 9.98 -12.70
CA GLN A 101 3.90 11.29 -12.28
C GLN A 101 2.85 12.11 -11.54
N GLN A 102 1.60 12.06 -11.97
CA GLN A 102 0.48 12.70 -11.32
C GLN A 102 -0.66 11.70 -11.12
N VAL A 103 -1.01 11.46 -9.88
CA VAL A 103 -2.07 10.52 -9.51
C VAL A 103 -3.38 11.29 -9.29
N SER A 104 -4.44 10.92 -10.02
CA SER A 104 -5.80 11.44 -9.81
C SER A 104 -6.44 10.68 -8.63
N GLN A 105 -7.05 11.42 -7.71
CA GLN A 105 -7.78 10.84 -6.58
C GLN A 105 -8.95 9.97 -7.06
N TRP A 106 -9.67 10.42 -8.11
CA TRP A 106 -10.73 9.65 -8.74
C TRP A 106 -10.22 8.32 -9.32
N GLN A 107 -9.14 8.38 -10.13
CA GLN A 107 -8.56 7.18 -10.74
C GLN A 107 -8.07 6.19 -9.68
N LEU A 108 -7.43 6.69 -8.61
CA LEU A 108 -6.95 5.85 -7.53
C LEU A 108 -8.11 5.17 -6.79
N SER A 109 -9.22 5.87 -6.55
CA SER A 109 -10.41 5.28 -5.94
C SER A 109 -10.99 4.15 -6.79
N LEU A 110 -11.03 4.31 -8.12
CA LEU A 110 -11.48 3.27 -9.03
C LEU A 110 -10.49 2.07 -9.08
N ILE A 111 -9.18 2.33 -9.06
CA ILE A 111 -8.17 1.28 -9.00
C ILE A 111 -8.37 0.44 -7.72
N ILE A 112 -8.55 1.10 -6.58
CA ILE A 112 -8.76 0.41 -5.29
C ILE A 112 -10.02 -0.47 -5.34
N LEU A 113 -11.12 0.03 -5.87
CA LEU A 113 -12.36 -0.74 -5.99
C LEU A 113 -12.29 -1.86 -7.04
N ALA A 114 -11.46 -1.71 -8.05
CA ALA A 114 -11.30 -2.69 -9.13
C ALA A 114 -10.74 -4.04 -8.65
N GLY A 115 -10.06 -4.10 -7.51
CA GLY A 115 -9.60 -5.35 -6.89
C GLY A 115 -10.76 -6.21 -6.39
N PRO A 116 -11.50 -5.77 -5.38
CA PRO A 116 -12.53 -6.60 -4.75
C PRO A 116 -13.79 -6.79 -5.60
N VAL A 117 -14.17 -5.82 -6.45
CA VAL A 117 -15.44 -5.85 -7.21
C VAL A 117 -15.61 -7.10 -8.08
N PRO A 118 -14.64 -7.49 -8.95
CA PRO A 118 -14.78 -8.68 -9.77
C PRO A 118 -14.98 -9.94 -8.93
N GLY A 119 -14.21 -10.07 -7.85
CA GLY A 119 -14.31 -11.21 -6.95
C GLY A 119 -15.65 -11.30 -6.23
N ILE A 120 -16.21 -10.19 -5.76
CA ILE A 120 -17.54 -10.14 -5.15
C ILE A 120 -18.62 -10.56 -6.16
N ILE A 121 -18.55 -10.06 -7.40
CA ILE A 121 -19.51 -10.42 -8.45
C ILE A 121 -19.43 -11.92 -8.76
N ILE A 122 -18.23 -12.45 -8.99
CA ILE A 122 -18.01 -13.87 -9.26
C ILE A 122 -18.51 -14.72 -8.10
N GLY A 123 -18.14 -14.38 -6.86
CA GLY A 123 -18.57 -15.10 -5.67
C GLY A 123 -20.10 -15.11 -5.50
N SER A 124 -20.76 -13.98 -5.76
CA SER A 124 -22.22 -13.88 -5.69
C SER A 124 -22.91 -14.71 -6.78
N ILE A 125 -22.38 -14.74 -8.00
CA ILE A 125 -22.90 -15.56 -9.09
C ILE A 125 -22.71 -17.04 -8.76
N LEU A 126 -21.53 -17.45 -8.30
CA LEU A 126 -21.24 -18.84 -7.93
C LEU A 126 -22.15 -19.29 -6.77
N PHE A 127 -22.37 -18.43 -5.77
CA PHE A 127 -23.29 -18.70 -4.67
C PHE A 127 -24.71 -18.91 -5.18
N TRP A 128 -25.20 -18.03 -6.07
CA TRP A 128 -26.53 -18.14 -6.66
C TRP A 128 -26.71 -19.45 -7.47
N LEU A 129 -25.76 -19.77 -8.34
CA LEU A 129 -25.79 -21.01 -9.14
C LEU A 129 -25.76 -22.26 -8.26
N ASN A 130 -25.09 -22.20 -7.13
CA ASN A 130 -24.95 -23.33 -6.22
C ASN A 130 -26.19 -23.59 -5.35
N MET A 131 -27.14 -22.67 -5.31
CA MET A 131 -28.41 -22.90 -4.59
C MET A 131 -29.16 -24.13 -5.12
N ASP A 132 -29.11 -24.35 -6.46
CA ASP A 132 -29.74 -25.48 -7.10
C ASP A 132 -28.81 -26.70 -7.19
N LEU A 133 -27.51 -26.47 -7.43
CA LEU A 133 -26.53 -27.54 -7.69
C LEU A 133 -26.07 -28.27 -6.42
N LYS A 134 -26.08 -27.59 -5.27
CA LYS A 134 -25.65 -28.10 -3.94
C LYS A 134 -24.29 -28.81 -3.97
N ASN A 135 -23.32 -28.22 -4.68
CA ASN A 135 -21.98 -28.77 -4.85
C ASN A 135 -21.01 -28.15 -3.85
N ASP A 136 -20.36 -28.98 -3.02
CA ASP A 136 -19.46 -28.52 -1.94
C ASP A 136 -18.25 -27.74 -2.47
N ASN A 137 -17.65 -28.14 -3.60
CA ASN A 137 -16.54 -27.42 -4.19
C ASN A 137 -16.96 -26.03 -4.70
N LEU A 138 -18.18 -25.92 -5.22
CA LEU A 138 -18.73 -24.64 -5.67
C LEU A 138 -19.05 -23.73 -4.48
N THR A 139 -19.58 -24.31 -3.38
CA THR A 139 -19.78 -23.60 -2.10
C THR A 139 -18.45 -23.04 -1.58
N MET A 140 -17.42 -23.88 -1.53
CA MET A 140 -16.07 -23.48 -1.10
C MET A 140 -15.51 -22.35 -1.97
N LEU A 141 -15.63 -22.46 -3.30
CA LEU A 141 -15.11 -21.44 -4.23
C LEU A 141 -15.89 -20.13 -4.10
N ALA A 142 -17.22 -20.16 -4.03
CA ALA A 142 -18.09 -19.01 -3.84
C ALA A 142 -17.73 -18.27 -2.52
N ASN A 143 -17.63 -19.02 -1.43
CA ASN A 143 -17.27 -18.48 -0.12
C ASN A 143 -15.86 -17.89 -0.12
N SER A 144 -14.89 -18.53 -0.77
CA SER A 144 -13.54 -18.00 -0.88
C SER A 144 -13.52 -16.65 -1.62
N PHE A 145 -14.26 -16.54 -2.74
CA PHE A 145 -14.40 -15.28 -3.47
C PHE A 145 -15.06 -14.19 -2.63
N LEU A 146 -16.16 -14.50 -1.94
CA LEU A 146 -16.87 -13.53 -1.12
C LEU A 146 -16.06 -13.11 0.11
N ILE A 147 -15.56 -14.06 0.89
CA ILE A 147 -14.87 -13.76 2.16
C ILE A 147 -13.62 -12.93 1.91
N ILE A 148 -12.73 -13.36 0.99
CA ILE A 148 -11.46 -12.65 0.76
C ILE A 148 -11.70 -11.24 0.25
N ASN A 149 -12.65 -11.05 -0.68
CA ASN A 149 -12.91 -9.73 -1.24
C ASN A 149 -13.69 -8.81 -0.29
N LEU A 150 -14.62 -9.35 0.49
CA LEU A 150 -15.33 -8.58 1.54
C LEU A 150 -14.39 -8.19 2.69
N LEU A 151 -13.46 -9.07 3.08
CA LEU A 151 -12.41 -8.72 4.05
C LEU A 151 -11.55 -7.56 3.53
N ASN A 152 -11.18 -7.58 2.24
CA ASN A 152 -10.44 -6.46 1.64
C ASN A 152 -11.26 -5.17 1.57
N CYS A 153 -12.58 -5.24 1.57
CA CYS A 153 -13.45 -4.07 1.69
C CYS A 153 -13.60 -3.54 3.13
N LEU A 154 -13.06 -4.18 4.16
CA LEU A 154 -13.14 -3.65 5.52
C LEU A 154 -12.42 -2.29 5.62
N PRO A 155 -12.96 -1.33 6.43
CA PRO A 155 -12.44 0.02 6.55
C PRO A 155 -11.18 0.09 7.42
N PHE A 156 -10.25 -0.83 7.26
CA PHE A 156 -9.00 -0.90 8.04
C PHE A 156 -7.79 -0.88 7.12
N TYR A 157 -6.81 -0.02 7.42
CA TYR A 157 -5.51 -0.04 6.76
C TYR A 157 -4.77 -1.35 7.12
N PRO A 158 -4.12 -2.06 6.20
CA PRO A 158 -3.79 -1.71 4.80
C PRO A 158 -4.76 -2.29 3.75
N LEU A 159 -5.93 -2.76 4.16
CA LEU A 159 -6.95 -3.33 3.26
C LEU A 159 -7.46 -2.28 2.26
N ASP A 160 -8.04 -2.72 1.15
CA ASP A 160 -8.51 -1.80 0.11
C ASP A 160 -9.58 -0.83 0.60
N GLY A 161 -10.52 -1.29 1.45
CA GLY A 161 -11.49 -0.40 2.08
C GLY A 161 -10.85 0.70 2.92
N GLY A 162 -9.81 0.37 3.69
CA GLY A 162 -9.04 1.35 4.46
C GLY A 162 -8.27 2.32 3.57
N ARG A 163 -7.63 1.84 2.51
CA ARG A 163 -6.95 2.67 1.51
C ARG A 163 -7.91 3.59 0.76
N LEU A 164 -9.14 3.13 0.49
CA LEU A 164 -10.17 3.95 -0.11
C LEU A 164 -10.56 5.11 0.80
N ILE A 165 -10.84 4.83 2.08
CA ILE A 165 -11.17 5.84 3.08
C ILE A 165 -10.02 6.84 3.26
N GLU A 166 -8.79 6.37 3.37
CA GLU A 166 -7.60 7.24 3.40
C GLU A 166 -7.56 8.15 2.17
N THR A 167 -7.74 7.59 0.97
CA THR A 167 -7.72 8.34 -0.30
C THR A 167 -8.81 9.40 -0.36
N LEU A 168 -10.01 9.10 0.13
CA LEU A 168 -11.16 9.99 0.07
C LEU A 168 -11.10 11.12 1.09
N PHE A 169 -10.58 10.87 2.30
CA PHE A 169 -10.77 11.77 3.43
C PHE A 169 -9.50 12.22 4.14
N PHE A 170 -8.43 11.41 4.18
CA PHE A 170 -7.33 11.64 5.12
C PHE A 170 -5.97 11.93 4.47
N ARG A 171 -5.88 11.87 3.15
CA ARG A 171 -4.60 11.89 2.45
C ARG A 171 -3.77 13.17 2.64
N GLU A 172 -4.42 14.29 2.84
CA GLU A 172 -3.73 15.59 3.03
C GLU A 172 -3.23 15.80 4.46
N ASN A 173 -3.83 15.12 5.44
CA ASN A 173 -3.50 15.34 6.85
C ASN A 173 -2.80 14.10 7.44
N PHE A 174 -1.49 14.24 7.62
CA PHE A 174 -0.67 13.17 8.19
C PHE A 174 -1.15 12.71 9.57
N VAL A 175 -1.57 13.64 10.44
CA VAL A 175 -2.02 13.30 11.80
C VAL A 175 -3.28 12.45 11.77
N ILE A 176 -4.27 12.82 10.93
CA ILE A 176 -5.51 12.05 10.79
C ILE A 176 -5.21 10.66 10.22
N ARG A 177 -4.32 10.57 9.23
CA ARG A 177 -3.88 9.30 8.65
C ARG A 177 -3.16 8.42 9.68
N LEU A 178 -2.32 9.01 10.53
CA LEU A 178 -1.65 8.30 11.63
C LEU A 178 -2.65 7.74 12.64
N VAL A 179 -3.62 8.57 13.08
CA VAL A 179 -4.68 8.16 14.00
C VAL A 179 -5.52 7.02 13.40
N PHE A 180 -5.91 7.15 12.13
CA PHE A 180 -6.62 6.10 11.41
C PHE A 180 -5.82 4.79 11.32
N GLY A 181 -4.52 4.86 11.06
CA GLY A 181 -3.63 3.71 11.06
C GLY A 181 -3.54 3.03 12.45
N ILE A 182 -3.45 3.82 13.52
CA ILE A 182 -3.45 3.29 14.91
C ILE A 182 -4.79 2.59 15.22
N ILE A 183 -5.92 3.20 14.86
CA ILE A 183 -7.25 2.58 15.03
C ILE A 183 -7.32 1.26 14.26
N SER A 184 -6.81 1.22 13.03
CA SER A 184 -6.74 0.00 12.22
C SER A 184 -5.90 -1.10 12.88
N ILE A 185 -4.75 -0.75 13.46
CA ILE A 185 -3.91 -1.71 14.21
C ILE A 185 -4.70 -2.30 15.37
N VAL A 186 -5.35 -1.46 16.19
CA VAL A 186 -6.13 -1.92 17.35
C VAL A 186 -7.28 -2.83 16.91
N ALA A 187 -8.02 -2.45 15.87
CA ALA A 187 -9.13 -3.26 15.34
C ALA A 187 -8.65 -4.62 14.81
N LEU A 188 -7.54 -4.66 14.08
CA LEU A 188 -6.94 -5.91 13.58
C LEU A 188 -6.39 -6.78 14.72
N LEU A 189 -5.79 -6.18 15.75
CA LEU A 189 -5.35 -6.92 16.94
C LEU A 189 -6.54 -7.60 17.63
N ILE A 190 -7.63 -6.88 17.86
CA ILE A 190 -8.85 -7.43 18.47
C ILE A 190 -9.38 -8.57 17.61
N LEU A 191 -9.49 -8.38 16.29
CA LEU A 191 -9.98 -9.39 15.34
C LEU A 191 -9.12 -10.66 15.40
N PHE A 192 -7.79 -10.54 15.30
CA PHE A 192 -6.89 -11.70 15.22
C PHE A 192 -6.74 -12.43 16.55
N ILE A 193 -6.81 -11.72 17.68
CA ILE A 193 -6.87 -12.35 19.00
C ILE A 193 -8.19 -13.14 19.14
N SER A 194 -9.32 -12.59 18.70
CA SER A 194 -10.63 -13.27 18.73
C SER A 194 -10.65 -14.52 17.85
N LEU A 195 -9.87 -14.53 16.75
CA LEU A 195 -9.71 -15.70 15.88
C LEU A 195 -8.64 -16.67 16.38
N SER A 196 -8.02 -16.42 17.54
CA SER A 196 -6.93 -17.24 18.12
C SER A 196 -5.74 -17.47 17.16
N SER A 197 -5.51 -16.54 16.23
CA SER A 197 -4.48 -16.65 15.18
C SER A 197 -3.27 -15.81 15.50
N LEU A 198 -2.29 -16.39 16.23
CA LEU A 198 -1.05 -15.70 16.58
C LEU A 198 -0.22 -15.29 15.36
N ILE A 199 -0.24 -16.07 14.28
CA ILE A 199 0.50 -15.77 13.04
C ILE A 199 0.00 -14.45 12.42
N MET A 200 -1.29 -14.18 12.50
CA MET A 200 -1.90 -12.97 11.95
C MET A 200 -1.47 -11.68 12.68
N LEU A 201 -0.92 -11.78 13.90
CA LEU A 201 -0.39 -10.63 14.64
C LEU A 201 0.83 -9.97 13.96
N ILE A 202 1.46 -10.65 13.01
CA ILE A 202 2.52 -10.08 12.19
C ILE A 202 2.00 -8.87 11.38
N ILE A 203 0.76 -8.91 10.91
CA ILE A 203 0.18 -7.84 10.08
C ILE A 203 0.10 -6.50 10.83
N PRO A 204 -0.53 -6.40 12.02
CA PRO A 204 -0.51 -5.17 12.81
C PRO A 204 0.91 -4.68 13.15
N ALA A 205 1.85 -5.59 13.41
CA ALA A 205 3.23 -5.24 13.70
C ALA A 205 3.91 -4.59 12.47
N LEU A 206 3.71 -5.12 11.27
CA LEU A 206 4.24 -4.56 10.03
C LEU A 206 3.63 -3.18 9.72
N ILE A 207 2.32 -3.00 9.94
CA ILE A 207 1.66 -1.70 9.82
C ILE A 207 2.29 -0.70 10.81
N GLY A 208 2.52 -1.11 12.04
CA GLY A 208 3.17 -0.28 13.05
C GLY A 208 4.58 0.18 12.64
N LEU A 209 5.37 -0.72 12.04
CA LEU A 209 6.69 -0.39 11.49
C LEU A 209 6.59 0.58 10.31
N GLU A 210 5.61 0.41 9.42
CA GLU A 210 5.37 1.32 8.30
C GLU A 210 4.99 2.72 8.79
N LEU A 211 4.05 2.84 9.72
CA LEU A 211 3.65 4.12 10.32
C LEU A 211 4.82 4.81 11.05
N TYR A 212 5.65 4.03 11.76
CA TYR A 212 6.83 4.55 12.40
C TYR A 212 7.85 5.14 11.40
N ASN A 213 8.10 4.42 10.30
CA ASN A 213 8.99 4.91 9.24
C ASN A 213 8.41 6.15 8.55
N GLU A 214 7.11 6.14 8.25
CA GLU A 214 6.43 7.28 7.65
C GLU A 214 6.48 8.53 8.55
N SER A 215 6.31 8.36 9.87
CA SER A 215 6.48 9.45 10.84
C SER A 215 7.88 10.07 10.81
N LYS A 216 8.92 9.26 10.60
CA LYS A 216 10.30 9.78 10.44
C LYS A 216 10.46 10.57 9.14
N TYR A 217 9.95 10.04 8.02
CA TYR A 217 10.01 10.74 6.74
C TYR A 217 9.18 12.02 6.75
N GLN A 218 8.08 12.05 7.51
CA GLN A 218 7.28 13.27 7.67
C GLN A 218 8.07 14.40 8.32
N LYS A 219 8.86 14.12 9.34
CA LYS A 219 9.75 15.13 9.97
C LYS A 219 10.75 15.69 8.97
N ILE A 220 11.30 14.85 8.09
CA ILE A 220 12.20 15.30 7.03
C ILE A 220 11.45 16.17 6.03
N ARG A 221 10.24 15.80 5.61
CA ARG A 221 9.43 16.60 4.69
C ARG A 221 9.04 17.95 5.29
N ASP A 222 8.75 18.01 6.59
CA ASP A 222 8.43 19.26 7.28
C ASP A 222 9.64 20.21 7.28
N TYR A 223 10.85 19.69 7.49
CA TYR A 223 12.09 20.45 7.37
C TYR A 223 12.32 20.91 5.92
N LEU A 224 12.21 20.00 4.92
CA LEU A 224 12.37 20.34 3.50
C LEU A 224 11.37 21.39 3.03
N ARG A 225 10.14 21.39 3.60
CA ARG A 225 9.13 22.41 3.32
C ARG A 225 9.56 23.79 3.82
N GLN A 226 10.18 23.88 5.00
CA GLN A 226 10.72 25.12 5.54
C GLN A 226 11.86 25.66 4.66
N GLU A 227 12.73 24.77 4.17
CA GLU A 227 13.84 25.11 3.27
C GLU A 227 13.41 25.31 1.79
N LYS A 228 12.10 25.22 1.49
CA LYS A 228 11.54 25.35 0.13
C LYS A 228 12.13 24.36 -0.89
N VAL A 229 12.56 23.19 -0.43
CA VAL A 229 13.05 22.11 -1.29
C VAL A 229 11.85 21.37 -1.89
N ASN A 230 11.87 21.12 -3.20
CA ASN A 230 10.80 20.41 -3.89
C ASN A 230 10.95 18.90 -3.69
N TYR A 231 10.09 18.31 -2.87
CA TYR A 231 9.98 16.86 -2.69
C TYR A 231 8.67 16.29 -3.27
N HIS A 232 7.82 17.13 -3.89
CA HIS A 232 6.60 16.71 -4.58
C HIS A 232 6.88 16.36 -6.04
N THR A 233 7.74 15.39 -6.26
CA THR A 233 8.17 14.94 -7.59
C THR A 233 8.62 13.48 -7.53
N ASP A 234 8.87 12.88 -8.68
CA ASP A 234 9.57 11.59 -8.79
C ASP A 234 11.10 11.80 -8.88
N TYR A 235 11.85 10.73 -8.67
CA TYR A 235 13.32 10.81 -8.72
C TYR A 235 13.86 11.29 -10.09
N VAL A 236 13.19 10.92 -11.17
CA VAL A 236 13.65 11.26 -12.53
C VAL A 236 13.61 12.77 -12.73
N ASN A 237 12.55 13.42 -12.29
CA ASN A 237 12.31 14.85 -12.44
C ASN A 237 12.85 15.68 -11.26
N LEU A 238 13.45 15.05 -10.25
CA LEU A 238 14.04 15.75 -9.11
C LEU A 238 15.26 16.57 -9.58
N PRO A 239 15.34 17.89 -9.32
CA PRO A 239 16.53 18.69 -9.60
C PRO A 239 17.77 18.19 -8.84
N ASP A 240 18.95 18.31 -9.44
CA ASP A 240 20.20 17.88 -8.81
C ASP A 240 20.42 18.56 -7.45
N LYS A 241 20.16 19.86 -7.36
CA LYS A 241 20.21 20.61 -6.09
C LYS A 241 19.34 19.97 -5.01
N ASP A 242 18.08 19.70 -5.34
CA ASP A 242 17.12 19.17 -4.36
C ASP A 242 17.48 17.75 -3.94
N TYR A 243 18.05 16.93 -4.85
CA TYR A 243 18.62 15.63 -4.51
C TYR A 243 19.67 15.73 -3.40
N TRP A 244 20.66 16.61 -3.55
CA TRP A 244 21.74 16.75 -2.57
C TRP A 244 21.26 17.31 -1.24
N LEU A 245 20.30 18.23 -1.24
CA LEU A 245 19.69 18.75 -0.02
C LEU A 245 18.87 17.67 0.73
N ILE A 246 18.08 16.87 0.03
CA ILE A 246 17.36 15.75 0.63
C ILE A 246 18.33 14.70 1.16
N ARG A 247 19.41 14.42 0.44
CA ARG A 247 20.49 13.52 0.87
C ARG A 247 21.11 13.99 2.18
N ASP A 248 21.47 15.26 2.27
CA ASP A 248 22.05 15.83 3.49
C ASP A 248 21.09 15.74 4.67
N CYS A 249 19.79 16.04 4.48
CA CYS A 249 18.78 15.86 5.53
C CYS A 249 18.72 14.39 6.00
N LEU A 250 18.81 13.42 5.11
CA LEU A 250 18.83 12.00 5.47
C LEU A 250 20.09 11.63 6.26
N LEU A 251 21.26 12.16 5.88
CA LEU A 251 22.51 11.93 6.59
C LEU A 251 22.47 12.50 8.01
N PHE A 252 21.90 13.69 8.20
CA PHE A 252 21.69 14.29 9.52
C PHE A 252 20.67 13.50 10.34
N SER A 253 19.58 13.06 9.73
CA SER A 253 18.51 12.34 10.44
C SER A 253 18.90 10.91 10.84
N PHE A 254 19.80 10.26 10.10
CA PHE A 254 20.18 8.86 10.30
C PHE A 254 21.69 8.64 10.24
N PRO A 255 22.51 9.33 11.08
CA PRO A 255 23.98 9.29 10.95
C PRO A 255 24.56 7.89 11.10
N LYS A 256 23.99 7.05 11.96
CA LYS A 256 24.45 5.66 12.15
C LYS A 256 24.20 4.76 10.94
N LYS A 257 23.18 5.07 10.14
CA LYS A 257 22.75 4.24 8.99
C LYS A 257 23.66 4.45 7.77
N TYR A 258 24.28 5.62 7.67
CA TYR A 258 25.13 6.03 6.55
C TYR A 258 26.57 6.32 7.02
N ALA A 259 27.08 5.49 7.94
CA ALA A 259 28.43 5.65 8.47
C ALA A 259 29.46 5.74 7.34
N GLY A 260 30.35 6.73 7.44
CA GLY A 260 31.38 7.01 6.42
C GLY A 260 30.96 8.01 5.34
N THR A 261 29.68 8.43 5.28
CA THR A 261 29.22 9.46 4.36
C THR A 261 28.97 10.77 5.12
N LYS A 262 29.54 11.88 4.66
CA LYS A 262 29.41 13.20 5.32
C LYS A 262 28.42 14.08 4.58
N ALA A 263 27.59 14.79 5.32
CA ALA A 263 26.74 15.84 4.78
C ALA A 263 27.60 17.04 4.31
N GLY A 264 27.15 17.75 3.28
CA GLY A 264 27.89 18.85 2.67
C GLY A 264 29.03 18.43 1.73
N VAL A 265 29.28 17.13 1.58
CA VAL A 265 30.24 16.57 0.64
C VAL A 265 29.47 15.97 -0.54
N TYR A 266 29.50 16.65 -1.66
CA TYR A 266 28.69 16.31 -2.84
C TYR A 266 29.44 15.35 -3.78
N GLU A 267 29.80 14.20 -3.23
CA GLU A 267 30.43 13.08 -3.94
C GLU A 267 29.62 11.80 -3.74
N TYR A 268 29.69 10.90 -4.72
CA TYR A 268 29.00 9.62 -4.60
C TYR A 268 29.68 8.73 -3.57
N SER A 269 28.89 8.12 -2.72
CA SER A 269 29.35 7.23 -1.67
C SER A 269 28.95 5.77 -1.92
N ILE A 270 29.56 4.83 -1.21
CA ILE A 270 29.16 3.43 -1.23
C ILE A 270 27.71 3.26 -0.76
N ALA A 271 27.22 4.17 0.12
CA ALA A 271 25.85 4.17 0.63
C ALA A 271 24.84 4.74 -0.38
N GLU A 272 25.26 5.25 -1.54
CA GLU A 272 24.39 5.93 -2.50
C GLU A 272 23.17 5.10 -2.94
N PRO A 273 23.25 3.78 -3.23
CA PRO A 273 22.07 2.99 -3.58
C PRO A 273 21.02 2.96 -2.47
N LEU A 274 21.45 2.93 -1.20
CA LEU A 274 20.57 2.97 -0.04
C LEU A 274 19.99 4.38 0.16
N LEU A 275 20.78 5.42 -0.05
CA LEU A 275 20.34 6.82 0.00
C LEU A 275 19.27 7.09 -1.06
N ILE A 276 19.46 6.64 -2.29
CA ILE A 276 18.48 6.75 -3.37
C ILE A 276 17.15 6.08 -2.98
N GLN A 277 17.20 4.90 -2.36
CA GLN A 277 15.99 4.22 -1.88
C GLN A 277 15.26 5.07 -0.83
N HIS A 278 15.97 5.67 0.12
CA HIS A 278 15.35 6.51 1.14
C HIS A 278 14.93 7.88 0.60
N ILE A 279 15.65 8.46 -0.36
CA ILE A 279 15.21 9.66 -1.07
C ILE A 279 13.87 9.39 -1.75
N ASN A 280 13.74 8.26 -2.47
CA ASN A 280 12.46 7.86 -3.06
C ASN A 280 11.33 7.70 -2.03
N ALA A 281 11.63 7.30 -0.79
CA ALA A 281 10.66 7.22 0.29
C ALA A 281 10.27 8.60 0.86
N VAL A 282 11.17 9.59 0.78
CA VAL A 282 10.88 10.99 1.13
C VAL A 282 10.02 11.66 0.06
N LEU A 283 10.31 11.39 -1.23
CA LEU A 283 9.56 11.97 -2.33
C LEU A 283 8.08 11.57 -2.30
N GLN A 284 7.23 12.52 -2.63
CA GLN A 284 5.79 12.31 -2.74
C GLN A 284 5.31 12.64 -4.15
N VAL A 285 4.55 11.74 -4.73
CA VAL A 285 3.92 12.00 -6.02
C VAL A 285 2.76 12.97 -5.83
N ASN A 286 2.71 14.00 -6.67
CA ASN A 286 1.61 14.95 -6.68
C ASN A 286 0.28 14.24 -6.94
N MET A 287 -0.66 14.41 -6.00
CA MET A 287 -2.02 13.95 -6.18
C MET A 287 -2.91 15.11 -6.61
N LYS A 288 -3.62 14.91 -7.72
CA LYS A 288 -4.67 15.80 -8.14
C LYS A 288 -5.95 15.47 -7.35
N LEU A 289 -6.41 16.42 -6.55
CA LEU A 289 -7.67 16.32 -5.81
C LEU A 289 -8.85 16.69 -6.74
N ASP A 290 -9.22 15.75 -7.58
CA ASP A 290 -10.25 15.92 -8.61
C ASP A 290 -11.61 15.30 -8.23
N LEU A 291 -11.76 14.86 -6.97
CA LEU A 291 -13.03 14.43 -6.40
C LEU A 291 -13.77 15.63 -5.78
N ASN A 292 -14.79 16.12 -6.48
CA ASN A 292 -15.76 17.01 -5.85
C ASN A 292 -16.65 16.22 -4.85
N VAL A 293 -17.42 16.93 -4.04
CA VAL A 293 -18.28 16.33 -3.00
C VAL A 293 -19.24 15.29 -3.59
N PHE A 294 -19.82 15.56 -4.75
CA PHE A 294 -20.76 14.64 -5.41
C PHE A 294 -20.08 13.33 -5.85
N LYS A 295 -18.93 13.40 -6.52
CA LYS A 295 -18.16 12.20 -6.92
C LYS A 295 -17.72 11.41 -5.71
N ARG A 296 -17.29 12.08 -4.63
CA ARG A 296 -16.90 11.45 -3.37
C ARG A 296 -18.08 10.69 -2.77
N LEU A 297 -19.25 11.30 -2.74
CA LEU A 297 -20.48 10.64 -2.27
C LEU A 297 -20.83 9.41 -3.10
N LEU A 298 -20.74 9.51 -4.45
CA LEU A 298 -20.98 8.36 -5.33
C LEU A 298 -20.02 7.20 -5.04
N VAL A 299 -18.74 7.47 -4.85
CA VAL A 299 -17.74 6.41 -4.50
C VAL A 299 -18.10 5.77 -3.17
N VAL A 300 -18.47 6.55 -2.16
CA VAL A 300 -18.85 6.03 -0.84
C VAL A 300 -20.12 5.17 -0.92
N LEU A 301 -21.15 5.65 -1.62
CA LEU A 301 -22.40 4.89 -1.80
C LEU A 301 -22.15 3.58 -2.56
N PHE A 302 -21.33 3.62 -3.61
CA PHE A 302 -20.97 2.42 -4.36
C PHE A 302 -20.16 1.44 -3.49
N TYR A 303 -19.21 1.94 -2.69
CA TYR A 303 -18.45 1.12 -1.75
C TYR A 303 -19.37 0.44 -0.71
N ILE A 304 -20.30 1.20 -0.11
CA ILE A 304 -21.28 0.64 0.83
C ILE A 304 -22.15 -0.42 0.15
N PHE A 305 -22.62 -0.15 -1.07
CA PHE A 305 -23.42 -1.09 -1.85
C PHE A 305 -22.67 -2.39 -2.12
N ILE A 306 -21.43 -2.33 -2.61
CA ILE A 306 -20.59 -3.51 -2.88
C ILE A 306 -20.36 -4.34 -1.61
N PHE A 307 -20.19 -3.68 -0.47
CA PHE A 307 -19.96 -4.36 0.79
C PHE A 307 -21.24 -5.00 1.37
N VAL A 308 -22.35 -4.26 1.36
CA VAL A 308 -23.60 -4.67 2.02
C VAL A 308 -24.44 -5.60 1.16
N ALA A 309 -24.57 -5.35 -0.15
CA ALA A 309 -25.48 -6.12 -1.00
C ALA A 309 -25.18 -7.63 -1.03
N PRO A 310 -23.93 -8.10 -1.18
CA PRO A 310 -23.64 -9.53 -1.16
C PRO A 310 -23.89 -10.17 0.22
N LEU A 311 -23.66 -9.44 1.32
CA LEU A 311 -23.96 -9.92 2.66
C LEU A 311 -25.48 -10.16 2.86
N VAL A 312 -26.28 -9.16 2.46
CA VAL A 312 -27.75 -9.28 2.52
C VAL A 312 -28.21 -10.41 1.61
N PHE A 313 -27.67 -10.52 0.39
CA PHE A 313 -28.00 -11.58 -0.57
C PHE A 313 -27.72 -12.97 0.02
N VAL A 314 -26.56 -13.20 0.61
CA VAL A 314 -26.18 -14.49 1.23
C VAL A 314 -27.08 -14.79 2.42
N ILE A 315 -27.32 -13.83 3.33
CA ILE A 315 -28.14 -14.02 4.53
C ILE A 315 -29.60 -14.35 4.16
N MET A 316 -30.18 -13.68 3.17
CA MET A 316 -31.56 -13.94 2.74
C MET A 316 -31.72 -15.34 2.14
N ASN A 317 -30.73 -15.79 1.37
CA ASN A 317 -30.83 -17.08 0.68
C ASN A 317 -30.35 -18.26 1.53
N SER A 318 -29.45 -18.08 2.52
CA SER A 318 -29.10 -19.14 3.45
C SER A 318 -30.26 -19.58 4.32
N ARG A 319 -31.14 -18.65 4.74
CA ARG A 319 -32.36 -18.95 5.48
C ARG A 319 -33.40 -19.76 4.66
N SER A 320 -33.42 -19.61 3.36
CA SER A 320 -34.29 -20.38 2.47
C SER A 320 -33.82 -21.82 2.20
N MET A 321 -32.55 -22.12 2.54
CA MET A 321 -31.99 -23.48 2.40
C MET A 321 -32.16 -24.33 3.67
N GLU A 322 -32.44 -23.70 4.82
CA GLU A 322 -32.68 -24.41 6.11
C GLU A 322 -34.16 -24.73 6.39
N GLY A 323 -35.11 -24.22 5.62
CA GLY A 323 -36.54 -24.45 5.69
C GLY A 323 -37.05 -25.29 4.54
#